data_0f10d382ba4ec85ec6cbf9da2264f6f3
#
_entry.id   0f10d382ba4ec85ec6cbf9da2264f6f3
#
_cell.length_a   1.000
_cell.length_b   1.000
_cell.length_c   1.000
_cell.angle_alpha   90.00
_cell.angle_beta   90.00
_cell.angle_gamma   90.00
#
_symmetry.space_group_name_H-M   'P 1'
#
loop_
_entity.id
_entity.type
_entity.pdbx_description
1 polymer ?
#
loop_
_entity_poly.entity_id
_entity_poly.type
_entity_poly.pdbx_seq_one_letter_code
_entity_poly.pdbx_strand_id
1 'polypeptide(L)'
;MNTTAHMAFGSHLNQFVGLERLLKDMEMSTSDYQLSTKYPPHNIIKYNDNEYVVELAVAGFSREELEITVEDCVLIMIGTKGEFDNEIEYLHKGISAKSFRKTIKLADTVIVKDAEFIDGILSVYLENIIPESKKPKKILIGDGKQDVEMFLTE
;
A
#
# COMPACT_ATOMS: atom_id res chain seq x y z
N MET A 1 8.11 -31.36 -21.60
CA MET A 1 6.66 -31.14 -21.81
C MET A 1 6.24 -29.93 -21.00
N ASN A 2 6.38 -28.80 -21.63
CA ASN A 2 5.94 -27.51 -21.05
C ASN A 2 4.92 -26.93 -22.00
N THR A 3 3.67 -26.94 -21.61
CA THR A 3 2.68 -26.19 -22.36
C THR A 3 1.49 -25.85 -21.45
N THR A 4 1.09 -24.60 -21.49
CA THR A 4 -0.27 -24.17 -21.21
C THR A 4 -0.52 -23.55 -19.82
N ALA A 5 0.12 -22.42 -19.53
CA ALA A 5 -0.44 -21.44 -18.62
C ALA A 5 -0.68 -20.06 -19.28
N HIS A 6 -0.55 -19.97 -20.61
CA HIS A 6 -0.54 -18.68 -21.34
C HIS A 6 -1.87 -18.29 -22.00
N MET A 7 -2.96 -19.04 -21.83
CA MET A 7 -4.18 -18.83 -22.62
C MET A 7 -5.45 -18.45 -21.85
N ALA A 8 -5.40 -18.20 -20.55
CA ALA A 8 -6.63 -17.87 -19.82
C ALA A 8 -6.88 -16.35 -19.63
N PHE A 9 -5.91 -15.49 -19.92
CA PHE A 9 -6.04 -14.03 -19.69
C PHE A 9 -6.47 -13.23 -20.93
N GLY A 10 -6.40 -13.80 -22.13
CA GLY A 10 -6.55 -13.03 -23.37
C GLY A 10 -7.94 -12.55 -23.74
N SER A 11 -9.02 -13.15 -23.20
CA SER A 11 -10.39 -12.88 -23.65
C SER A 11 -11.18 -11.86 -22.81
N HIS A 12 -10.67 -11.47 -21.64
CA HIS A 12 -11.35 -10.52 -20.74
C HIS A 12 -10.71 -9.14 -20.70
N LEU A 13 -9.59 -8.92 -21.36
CA LEU A 13 -8.85 -7.65 -21.34
C LEU A 13 -9.60 -6.49 -22.01
N ASN A 14 -10.55 -6.81 -22.92
CA ASN A 14 -11.32 -5.78 -23.64
C ASN A 14 -12.44 -5.12 -22.81
N GLN A 15 -12.61 -5.51 -21.56
CA GLN A 15 -13.64 -4.97 -20.68
C GLN A 15 -13.09 -4.04 -19.59
N PHE A 16 -11.78 -3.81 -19.57
CA PHE A 16 -11.13 -2.95 -18.57
C PHE A 16 -10.68 -1.64 -19.20
N VAL A 17 -11.21 -0.54 -18.68
CA VAL A 17 -10.75 0.82 -18.98
C VAL A 17 -9.76 1.22 -17.87
N GLY A 18 -8.52 1.55 -18.25
CA GLY A 18 -7.46 1.94 -17.30
C GLY A 18 -6.52 0.80 -16.88
N LEU A 19 -6.42 -0.25 -17.70
CA LEU A 19 -5.57 -1.42 -17.44
C LEU A 19 -4.08 -1.08 -17.42
N GLU A 20 -3.65 -0.03 -18.11
CA GLU A 20 -2.25 0.41 -18.18
C GLU A 20 -1.68 0.71 -16.80
N ARG A 21 -2.50 1.27 -15.91
CA ARG A 21 -2.09 1.55 -14.53
C ARG A 21 -1.90 0.26 -13.73
N LEU A 22 -2.79 -0.70 -13.91
CA LEU A 22 -2.68 -2.02 -13.27
C LEU A 22 -1.45 -2.80 -13.75
N LEU A 23 -1.17 -2.79 -15.06
CA LEU A 23 0.01 -3.44 -15.64
C LEU A 23 1.30 -2.80 -15.14
N LYS A 24 1.36 -1.45 -15.08
CA LYS A 24 2.50 -0.71 -14.55
C LYS A 24 2.74 -1.04 -13.07
N ASP A 25 1.68 -1.19 -12.30
CA ASP A 25 1.75 -1.59 -10.89
C ASP A 25 2.22 -3.05 -10.72
N MET A 26 1.89 -3.94 -11.66
CA MET A 26 2.38 -5.31 -11.67
C MET A 26 3.86 -5.39 -12.07
N GLU A 27 4.33 -4.61 -13.05
CA GLU A 27 5.73 -4.57 -13.46
C GLU A 27 6.65 -4.00 -12.37
N MET A 28 6.21 -2.98 -11.64
CA MET A 28 6.95 -2.43 -10.49
C MET A 28 7.02 -3.41 -9.30
N SER A 29 6.13 -4.40 -9.25
CA SER A 29 6.09 -5.36 -8.13
C SER A 29 7.12 -6.48 -8.23
N THR A 30 7.76 -6.69 -9.38
CA THR A 30 8.61 -7.89 -9.58
C THR A 30 10.08 -7.69 -9.27
N SER A 31 10.64 -6.47 -9.27
CA SER A 31 12.08 -6.28 -9.08
C SER A 31 12.52 -5.92 -7.65
N ASP A 32 11.68 -5.19 -6.88
CA ASP A 32 12.04 -4.75 -5.52
C ASP A 32 11.36 -5.56 -4.40
N TYR A 33 10.39 -6.40 -4.74
CA TYR A 33 9.53 -7.05 -3.76
C TYR A 33 10.19 -8.20 -2.98
N GLN A 34 11.26 -8.79 -3.47
CA GLN A 34 11.85 -9.99 -2.86
C GLN A 34 12.86 -9.72 -1.74
N LEU A 35 13.45 -8.55 -1.64
CA LEU A 35 14.45 -8.24 -0.61
C LEU A 35 13.93 -7.45 0.58
N SER A 36 12.82 -6.74 0.42
CA SER A 36 12.25 -5.82 1.43
C SER A 36 11.14 -6.41 2.30
N THR A 37 10.59 -7.58 1.97
CA THR A 37 9.33 -8.06 2.57
C THR A 37 9.44 -8.63 3.98
N LYS A 38 10.63 -8.98 4.44
CA LYS A 38 10.81 -9.70 5.71
C LYS A 38 11.15 -8.81 6.91
N TYR A 39 11.74 -7.64 6.69
CA TYR A 39 12.15 -6.76 7.78
C TYR A 39 11.69 -5.32 7.56
N PRO A 40 11.19 -4.65 8.61
CA PRO A 40 10.81 -5.21 9.91
C PRO A 40 9.59 -6.14 9.81
N PRO A 41 9.42 -7.07 10.78
CA PRO A 41 8.19 -7.85 10.92
C PRO A 41 7.00 -6.91 11.09
N HIS A 42 5.87 -7.23 10.46
CA HIS A 42 4.71 -6.37 10.48
C HIS A 42 3.41 -7.17 10.42
N ASN A 43 2.36 -6.58 10.95
CA ASN A 43 0.99 -7.04 10.85
C ASN A 43 0.16 -6.03 10.05
N ILE A 44 -0.87 -6.51 9.36
CA ILE A 44 -1.95 -5.68 8.83
C ILE A 44 -3.23 -6.22 9.44
N ILE A 45 -3.88 -5.39 10.25
CA ILE A 45 -5.05 -5.75 11.03
C ILE A 45 -6.25 -5.02 10.44
N LYS A 46 -7.35 -5.75 10.23
CA LYS A 46 -8.65 -5.19 9.89
C LYS A 46 -9.51 -5.19 11.16
N TYR A 47 -9.84 -4.01 11.69
CA TYR A 47 -10.72 -3.86 12.84
C TYR A 47 -12.19 -3.97 12.46
N ASN A 48 -12.56 -3.31 11.36
CA ASN A 48 -13.91 -3.35 10.77
C ASN A 48 -13.81 -3.11 9.26
N ASP A 49 -14.93 -2.87 8.60
CA ASP A 49 -14.94 -2.71 7.13
C ASP A 49 -14.20 -1.48 6.64
N ASN A 50 -14.00 -0.48 7.48
CA ASN A 50 -13.38 0.78 7.11
C ASN A 50 -12.09 1.08 7.86
N GLU A 51 -11.76 0.38 8.94
CA GLU A 51 -10.60 0.69 9.78
C GLU A 51 -9.57 -0.42 9.75
N TYR A 52 -8.33 -0.03 9.53
CA TYR A 52 -7.17 -0.91 9.46
C TYR A 52 -6.03 -0.35 10.30
N VAL A 53 -5.16 -1.22 10.77
CA VAL A 53 -3.91 -0.84 11.43
C VAL A 53 -2.75 -1.63 10.83
N VAL A 54 -1.67 -0.93 10.56
CA VAL A 54 -0.39 -1.51 10.19
C VAL A 54 0.54 -1.39 11.40
N GLU A 55 1.01 -2.52 11.91
CA GLU A 55 1.96 -2.58 13.01
C GLU A 55 3.31 -3.06 12.53
N LEU A 56 4.38 -2.35 12.89
CA LEU A 56 5.76 -2.75 12.64
C LEU A 56 6.50 -2.98 13.95
N ALA A 57 7.16 -4.12 14.09
CA ALA A 57 8.04 -4.40 15.21
C ALA A 57 9.41 -3.73 14.95
N VAL A 58 9.62 -2.58 15.57
CA VAL A 58 10.80 -1.73 15.41
C VAL A 58 11.55 -1.52 16.73
N ALA A 59 11.68 -2.60 17.49
CA ALA A 59 12.43 -2.60 18.74
C ALA A 59 13.86 -2.09 18.52
N GLY A 60 14.33 -1.23 19.41
CA GLY A 60 15.65 -0.61 19.33
C GLY A 60 15.71 0.69 18.53
N PHE A 61 14.59 1.13 17.94
CA PHE A 61 14.48 2.49 17.36
C PHE A 61 13.94 3.48 18.38
N SER A 62 14.36 4.74 18.27
CA SER A 62 13.72 5.87 18.93
C SER A 62 12.71 6.51 17.97
N ARG A 63 11.84 7.38 18.49
CA ARG A 63 10.83 8.06 17.67
C ARG A 63 11.46 8.94 16.59
N GLU A 64 12.59 9.58 16.90
CA GLU A 64 13.31 10.50 16.02
C GLU A 64 13.99 9.78 14.85
N GLU A 65 14.18 8.48 14.98
CA GLU A 65 14.77 7.62 13.95
C GLU A 65 13.72 7.04 12.99
N LEU A 66 12.42 7.29 13.25
CA LEU A 66 11.30 6.79 12.45
C LEU A 66 10.63 7.91 11.69
N GLU A 67 10.36 7.69 10.43
CA GLU A 67 9.65 8.60 9.53
C GLU A 67 8.53 7.87 8.81
N ILE A 68 7.37 8.52 8.67
CA ILE A 68 6.21 8.01 7.95
C ILE A 68 5.79 9.05 6.94
N THR A 69 5.65 8.65 5.67
CA THR A 69 5.14 9.49 4.60
C THR A 69 4.10 8.72 3.77
N VAL A 70 3.21 9.47 3.14
CA VAL A 70 2.26 8.92 2.15
C VAL A 70 2.44 9.69 0.86
N GLU A 71 2.73 8.98 -0.21
CA GLU A 71 2.92 9.54 -1.54
C GLU A 71 2.27 8.62 -2.58
N ASP A 72 1.44 9.16 -3.45
CA ASP A 72 0.76 8.42 -4.54
C ASP A 72 0.07 7.11 -4.08
N CYS A 73 -0.69 7.18 -2.99
CA CYS A 73 -1.34 6.02 -2.37
C CYS A 73 -0.34 4.94 -1.89
N VAL A 74 0.89 5.31 -1.61
CA VAL A 74 1.90 4.43 -1.01
C VAL A 74 2.25 4.95 0.39
N LEU A 75 2.00 4.14 1.40
CA LEU A 75 2.49 4.36 2.76
C LEU A 75 3.95 3.94 2.81
N ILE A 76 4.83 4.87 3.16
CA ILE A 76 6.26 4.66 3.26
C ILE A 76 6.67 4.87 4.73
N MET A 77 7.30 3.87 5.30
CA MET A 77 7.82 3.90 6.67
C MET A 77 9.32 3.65 6.61
N ILE A 78 10.09 4.57 7.16
CA ILE A 78 11.56 4.55 7.15
C ILE A 78 12.05 4.53 8.60
N GLY A 79 13.00 3.66 8.89
CA GLY A 79 13.78 3.69 10.11
C GLY A 79 15.26 3.87 9.77
N THR A 80 15.87 4.91 10.30
CA THR A 80 17.28 5.21 10.07
C THR A 80 18.06 5.03 11.36
N LYS A 81 19.04 4.15 11.35
CA LYS A 81 20.03 4.00 12.42
C LYS A 81 21.33 4.67 12.04
N GLY A 82 21.90 5.37 13.00
CA GLY A 82 23.29 5.82 12.92
C GLY A 82 24.30 4.67 12.88
N GLU A 83 25.54 4.98 12.66
CA GLU A 83 26.61 3.99 12.71
C GLU A 83 26.67 3.33 14.09
N PHE A 84 26.75 2.01 14.12
CA PHE A 84 26.89 1.27 15.37
C PHE A 84 28.28 1.52 15.94
N ASP A 85 28.35 1.67 17.25
CA ASP A 85 29.59 1.67 18.00
C ASP A 85 30.28 0.31 17.79
N ASN A 86 31.44 0.32 17.13
CA ASN A 86 32.19 -0.88 16.79
C ASN A 86 32.87 -1.55 18.01
N GLU A 87 32.72 -0.99 19.21
CA GLU A 87 33.32 -1.51 20.45
C GLU A 87 32.46 -2.59 21.13
N ILE A 88 31.21 -2.83 20.67
CA ILE A 88 30.33 -3.81 21.30
C ILE A 88 30.46 -5.19 20.62
N GLU A 89 30.98 -6.15 21.35
CA GLU A 89 31.00 -7.55 20.93
C GLU A 89 29.70 -8.25 21.34
N TYR A 90 28.94 -8.73 20.35
CA TYR A 90 27.71 -9.51 20.60
C TYR A 90 28.01 -11.00 20.60
N LEU A 91 27.80 -11.69 21.71
CA LEU A 91 27.84 -13.17 21.75
C LEU A 91 26.69 -13.76 20.90
N HIS A 92 25.55 -13.08 20.85
CA HIS A 92 24.41 -13.39 19.99
C HIS A 92 23.64 -12.12 19.68
N LYS A 93 23.35 -11.85 18.39
CA LYS A 93 22.57 -10.69 17.95
C LYS A 93 21.27 -11.16 17.30
N GLY A 94 20.20 -11.28 18.10
CA GLY A 94 18.86 -11.66 17.65
C GLY A 94 17.99 -10.47 17.25
N ILE A 95 18.20 -9.29 17.87
CA ILE A 95 17.47 -8.06 17.56
C ILE A 95 18.26 -7.27 16.51
N SER A 96 17.65 -7.11 15.35
CA SER A 96 18.27 -6.39 14.23
C SER A 96 17.72 -4.97 14.16
N ALA A 97 18.45 -4.00 14.69
CA ALA A 97 18.14 -2.57 14.51
C ALA A 97 18.82 -2.02 13.25
N LYS A 98 18.53 -2.61 12.10
CA LYS A 98 19.04 -2.14 10.79
C LYS A 98 18.12 -1.07 10.23
N SER A 99 18.70 -0.08 9.54
CA SER A 99 17.91 0.86 8.75
C SER A 99 17.02 0.12 7.75
N PHE A 100 15.79 0.59 7.58
CA PHE A 100 14.81 -0.04 6.70
C PHE A 100 13.98 1.00 5.95
N ARG A 101 13.41 0.58 4.84
CA ARG A 101 12.34 1.28 4.13
C ARG A 101 11.25 0.25 3.84
N LYS A 102 10.07 0.44 4.43
CA LYS A 102 8.89 -0.39 4.23
C LYS A 102 7.84 0.39 3.47
N THR A 103 7.30 -0.21 2.42
CA THR A 103 6.25 0.39 1.60
C THR A 103 5.01 -0.48 1.60
N ILE A 104 3.83 0.13 1.72
CA ILE A 104 2.53 -0.54 1.63
C ILE A 104 1.66 0.25 0.67
N LYS A 105 1.15 -0.40 -0.36
CA LYS A 105 0.19 0.22 -1.28
C LYS A 105 -1.17 0.34 -0.62
N LEU A 106 -1.74 1.53 -0.67
CA LEU A 106 -3.08 1.85 -0.18
C LEU A 106 -4.05 1.92 -1.37
N ALA A 107 -5.32 1.57 -1.13
CA ALA A 107 -6.35 1.90 -2.10
C ALA A 107 -6.59 3.42 -2.15
N ASP A 108 -7.07 3.94 -3.26
CA ASP A 108 -7.35 5.38 -3.48
C ASP A 108 -8.29 5.99 -2.42
N THR A 109 -9.06 5.15 -1.74
CA THR A 109 -10.02 5.53 -0.71
C THR A 109 -9.48 5.42 0.71
N VAL A 110 -8.25 4.94 0.87
CA VAL A 110 -7.63 4.73 2.20
C VAL A 110 -6.76 5.93 2.54
N ILE A 111 -7.00 6.49 3.71
CA ILE A 111 -6.22 7.59 4.29
C ILE A 111 -5.54 7.15 5.57
N VAL A 112 -4.41 7.79 5.89
CA VAL A 112 -3.75 7.65 7.20
C VAL A 112 -4.40 8.63 8.16
N LYS A 113 -4.86 8.14 9.31
CA LYS A 113 -5.50 8.94 10.37
C LYS A 113 -4.50 9.39 11.41
N ASP A 114 -3.68 8.46 11.88
CA ASP A 114 -2.74 8.69 12.96
C ASP A 114 -1.63 7.64 12.95
N ALA A 115 -0.59 7.87 13.74
CA ALA A 115 0.46 6.92 13.99
C ALA A 115 0.99 7.04 15.42
N GLU A 116 1.24 5.91 16.05
CA GLU A 116 1.77 5.81 17.41
C GLU A 116 3.02 4.94 17.45
N PHE A 117 3.94 5.28 18.32
CA PHE A 117 5.10 4.43 18.62
C PHE A 117 5.16 4.16 20.12
N ILE A 118 4.83 2.92 20.50
CA ILE A 118 4.74 2.48 21.90
C ILE A 118 5.42 1.12 22.01
N ASP A 119 6.24 0.94 23.05
CA ASP A 119 6.89 -0.33 23.40
C ASP A 119 7.63 -1.02 22.23
N GLY A 120 8.21 -0.25 21.33
CA GLY A 120 8.93 -0.76 20.17
C GLY A 120 8.04 -1.23 19.02
N ILE A 121 6.74 -0.93 19.06
CA ILE A 121 5.79 -1.15 17.98
C ILE A 121 5.39 0.19 17.39
N LEU A 122 5.55 0.33 16.07
CA LEU A 122 5.02 1.44 15.30
C LEU A 122 3.67 1.03 14.71
N SER A 123 2.60 1.68 15.17
CA SER A 123 1.22 1.45 14.72
C SER A 123 0.75 2.61 13.85
N VAL A 124 0.29 2.32 12.65
CA VAL A 124 -0.26 3.31 11.70
C VAL A 124 -1.73 2.99 11.48
N TYR A 125 -2.60 3.93 11.84
CA TYR A 125 -4.05 3.82 11.76
C TYR A 125 -4.55 4.32 10.42
N LEU A 126 -5.32 3.50 9.72
CA LEU A 126 -5.83 3.75 8.38
C LEU A 126 -7.36 3.70 8.37
N GLU A 127 -7.97 4.57 7.59
CA GLU A 127 -9.42 4.57 7.36
C GLU A 127 -9.74 4.53 5.87
N ASN A 128 -10.66 3.65 5.49
CA ASN A 128 -11.19 3.56 4.13
C ASN A 128 -12.43 4.46 4.01
N ILE A 129 -12.28 5.61 3.37
CA ILE A 129 -13.36 6.56 3.12
C ILE A 129 -13.83 6.41 1.68
N ILE A 130 -14.97 5.77 1.47
CA ILE A 130 -15.58 5.66 0.15
C ILE A 130 -16.33 6.97 -0.16
N PRO A 131 -15.81 7.82 -1.07
CA PRO A 131 -16.48 9.04 -1.46
C PRO A 131 -17.88 8.75 -2.02
N GLU A 132 -18.83 9.64 -1.81
CA GLU A 132 -20.20 9.53 -2.37
C GLU A 132 -20.19 9.35 -3.90
N SER A 133 -19.22 9.94 -4.59
CA SER A 133 -19.04 9.80 -6.04
C SER A 133 -18.66 8.38 -6.49
N LYS A 134 -18.08 7.57 -5.60
CA LYS A 134 -17.71 6.17 -5.87
C LYS A 134 -18.76 5.16 -5.38
N LYS A 135 -19.82 5.63 -4.69
CA LYS A 135 -20.94 4.75 -4.30
C LYS A 135 -21.76 4.35 -5.52
N PRO A 136 -22.35 3.16 -5.54
CA PRO A 136 -23.24 2.75 -6.62
C PRO A 136 -24.37 3.78 -6.83
N LYS A 137 -24.43 4.37 -8.01
CA LYS A 137 -25.45 5.33 -8.38
C LYS A 137 -26.42 4.67 -9.38
N LYS A 138 -27.70 4.67 -9.05
CA LYS A 138 -28.73 4.25 -10.00
C LYS A 138 -28.85 5.30 -11.11
N ILE A 139 -28.54 4.89 -12.34
CA ILE A 139 -28.71 5.73 -13.51
C ILE A 139 -30.11 5.48 -14.06
N LEU A 140 -30.87 6.55 -14.21
CA LEU A 140 -32.18 6.47 -14.85
C LEU A 140 -31.98 6.38 -16.36
N ILE A 141 -32.65 5.42 -16.98
CA ILE A 141 -32.67 5.27 -18.43
C ILE A 141 -33.79 6.20 -18.95
N GLY A 142 -33.39 7.23 -19.68
CA GLY A 142 -34.34 8.15 -20.31
C GLY A 142 -34.96 7.52 -21.57
N ASP A 143 -36.16 7.98 -21.96
CA ASP A 143 -36.95 7.47 -23.10
C ASP A 143 -36.42 7.92 -24.47
N GLY A 144 -35.12 8.25 -24.57
CA GLY A 144 -34.44 8.51 -25.86
C GLY A 144 -34.81 9.83 -26.57
N LYS A 145 -35.36 10.80 -25.85
CA LYS A 145 -35.71 12.12 -26.39
C LYS A 145 -34.91 13.29 -25.77
N GLN A 146 -33.74 13.03 -25.23
CA GLN A 146 -32.85 14.12 -24.80
C GLN A 146 -31.65 14.19 -25.73
N ASP A 147 -31.49 15.38 -26.29
CA ASP A 147 -30.54 15.76 -27.30
C ASP A 147 -29.09 15.34 -26.95
N VAL A 148 -28.50 14.61 -27.88
CA VAL A 148 -27.08 14.20 -27.86
C VAL A 148 -26.13 15.39 -28.08
N GLU A 149 -26.68 16.62 -28.22
CA GLU A 149 -25.93 17.86 -28.49
C GLU A 149 -25.03 18.33 -27.33
N MET A 150 -25.23 17.81 -26.11
CA MET A 150 -24.47 18.29 -24.95
C MET A 150 -23.03 17.68 -24.82
N PHE A 151 -22.70 16.68 -25.62
CA PHE A 151 -21.39 16.03 -25.56
C PHE A 151 -20.43 16.40 -26.70
N LEU A 152 -20.82 17.30 -27.60
CA LEU A 152 -20.05 17.63 -28.79
C LEU A 152 -19.51 19.07 -28.81
N THR A 153 -19.62 19.82 -27.73
CA THR A 153 -19.00 21.14 -27.60
C THR A 153 -17.90 21.11 -26.52
N GLU A 154 -16.69 20.69 -26.92
CA GLU A 154 -15.40 21.34 -26.65
C GLU A 154 -14.31 20.59 -27.44
#